data_3135cb9b2384d49e031fcd6bab6cfb8d
#
_entry.id   3135cb9b2384d49e031fcd6bab6cfb8d
#
_cell.length_a   1.000
_cell.length_b   1.000
_cell.length_c   1.000
_cell.angle_alpha   90.00
_cell.angle_beta   90.00
_cell.angle_gamma   90.00
#
_symmetry.space_group_name_H-M   'P 1'
#
loop_
_entity.id
_entity.type
_entity.pdbx_description
1 polymer ?
#
loop_
_entity_poly.entity_id
_entity_poly.type
_entity_poly.pdbx_seq_one_letter_code
_entity_poly.pdbx_strand_id
1 'polypeptide(L)'
;NSSPSYHGYDVKDYKNINEDYGSLEDFKEFMKEAKKNNIKVIMDFVLNHSSDQHQWFKEAKKDKSSPYRDYYVWADEFDNVLASGDWSQKVWHGEPKNKYFGIFWEGMPDLNYRNPKLRNEIKNMSKFWLDLGVDGFRLDASKYIDPNNEVTHLWWKDFNSYVKSINKDAFIVGENWD
;
A
#
# COMPACT_ATOMS: atom_id res chain seq x y z
N ASN A 1 5.34 3.55 -8.43
CA ASN A 1 5.47 2.15 -7.99
C ASN A 1 5.45 1.21 -9.20
N SER A 2 6.11 0.05 -9.09
CA SER A 2 6.05 -1.00 -10.12
C SER A 2 4.77 -1.83 -9.96
N SER A 3 4.03 -2.06 -11.06
CA SER A 3 2.76 -2.79 -11.11
C SER A 3 2.73 -3.74 -12.30
N PRO A 4 2.11 -4.92 -12.21
CA PRO A 4 1.89 -5.80 -13.36
C PRO A 4 0.71 -5.39 -14.24
N SER A 5 -0.20 -4.53 -13.74
CA SER A 5 -1.40 -4.10 -14.45
C SER A 5 -1.25 -2.70 -15.03
N TYR A 6 -2.00 -2.44 -16.11
CA TYR A 6 -2.01 -1.13 -16.79
C TYR A 6 -2.48 0.04 -15.90
N HIS A 7 -3.33 -0.23 -14.90
CA HIS A 7 -3.85 0.80 -14.00
C HIS A 7 -2.86 1.21 -12.89
N GLY A 8 -1.85 0.40 -12.56
CA GLY A 8 -0.79 0.76 -11.62
C GLY A 8 -1.10 0.57 -10.13
N TYR A 9 -2.32 0.13 -9.76
CA TYR A 9 -2.74 0.04 -8.35
C TYR A 9 -2.44 -1.29 -7.66
N ASP A 10 -2.04 -2.32 -8.37
CA ASP A 10 -1.57 -3.59 -7.82
C ASP A 10 -0.03 -3.59 -7.73
N VAL A 11 0.50 -2.99 -6.69
CA VAL A 11 1.94 -2.73 -6.56
C VAL A 11 2.72 -4.02 -6.27
N LYS A 12 3.65 -4.37 -7.15
CA LYS A 12 4.58 -5.52 -6.99
C LYS A 12 5.92 -5.13 -6.35
N ASP A 13 6.30 -3.86 -6.42
CA ASP A 13 7.50 -3.32 -5.79
C ASP A 13 7.30 -1.84 -5.44
N TYR A 14 7.32 -1.54 -4.15
CA TYR A 14 7.08 -0.18 -3.64
C TYR A 14 8.28 0.76 -3.77
N LYS A 15 9.47 0.25 -4.06
CA LYS A 15 10.71 1.04 -4.15
C LYS A 15 11.25 1.16 -5.58
N ASN A 16 10.42 0.81 -6.57
CA ASN A 16 10.80 0.86 -7.97
C ASN A 16 9.77 1.59 -8.82
N ILE A 17 10.19 2.00 -10.01
CA ILE A 17 9.34 2.60 -11.03
C ILE A 17 8.84 1.49 -11.97
N ASN A 18 7.66 1.65 -12.53
CA ASN A 18 7.18 0.76 -13.58
C ASN A 18 8.05 0.96 -14.84
N GLU A 19 8.52 -0.15 -15.39
CA GLU A 19 9.41 -0.17 -16.57
C GLU A 19 8.83 0.58 -17.77
N ASP A 20 7.50 0.64 -17.89
CA ASP A 20 6.81 1.42 -18.94
C ASP A 20 7.05 2.93 -18.83
N TYR A 21 7.42 3.42 -17.65
CA TYR A 21 7.70 4.85 -17.38
C TYR A 21 9.19 5.14 -17.22
N GLY A 22 10.04 4.12 -17.29
CA GLY A 22 11.47 4.25 -17.16
C GLY A 22 12.06 3.62 -15.91
N SER A 23 13.26 4.04 -15.57
CA SER A 23 14.04 3.55 -14.45
C SER A 23 13.97 4.48 -13.23
N LEU A 24 14.54 4.05 -12.11
CA LEU A 24 14.69 4.90 -10.93
C LEU A 24 15.61 6.12 -11.22
N GLU A 25 16.58 5.97 -12.13
CA GLU A 25 17.44 7.09 -12.54
C GLU A 25 16.67 8.12 -13.38
N ASP A 26 15.78 7.68 -14.26
CA ASP A 26 14.87 8.58 -14.99
C ASP A 26 13.94 9.33 -14.03
N PHE A 27 13.48 8.66 -12.98
CA PHE A 27 12.68 9.31 -11.93
C PHE A 27 13.49 10.38 -11.18
N LYS A 28 14.75 10.12 -10.84
CA LYS A 28 15.63 11.13 -10.20
C LYS A 28 15.85 12.34 -11.10
N GLU A 29 16.05 12.14 -12.40
CA GLU A 29 16.18 13.24 -13.34
C GLU A 29 14.87 14.03 -13.48
N PHE A 30 13.72 13.34 -13.53
CA PHE A 30 12.40 13.96 -13.48
C PHE A 30 12.24 14.85 -12.24
N MET A 31 12.60 14.35 -11.04
CA MET A 31 12.50 15.11 -9.79
C MET A 31 13.41 16.35 -9.80
N LYS A 32 14.61 16.23 -10.37
CA LYS A 32 15.53 17.36 -10.52
C LYS A 32 14.97 18.45 -11.44
N GLU A 33 14.39 18.07 -12.59
CA GLU A 33 13.76 19.02 -13.51
C GLU A 33 12.48 19.64 -12.94
N ALA A 34 11.65 18.86 -12.23
CA ALA A 34 10.47 19.38 -11.53
C ALA A 34 10.88 20.46 -10.51
N LYS A 35 11.88 20.20 -9.69
CA LYS A 35 12.40 21.14 -8.70
C LYS A 35 12.94 22.42 -9.34
N LYS A 36 13.70 22.29 -10.43
CA LYS A 36 14.24 23.44 -11.19
C LYS A 36 13.13 24.34 -11.72
N ASN A 37 11.98 23.77 -12.07
CA ASN A 37 10.82 24.49 -12.58
C ASN A 37 9.81 24.87 -11.49
N ASN A 38 10.16 24.73 -10.19
CA ASN A 38 9.28 24.99 -9.04
C ASN A 38 7.97 24.17 -9.06
N ILE A 39 8.00 22.96 -9.64
CA ILE A 39 6.89 22.04 -9.66
C ILE A 39 7.02 21.11 -8.47
N LYS A 40 5.94 21.01 -7.67
CA LYS A 40 5.81 20.06 -6.58
C LYS A 40 5.29 18.72 -7.09
N VAL A 41 5.89 17.63 -6.63
CA VAL A 41 5.53 16.27 -7.04
C VAL A 41 5.03 15.49 -5.83
N ILE A 42 3.79 15.05 -5.87
CA ILE A 42 3.24 14.07 -4.93
C ILE A 42 3.14 12.70 -5.62
N MET A 43 3.42 11.65 -4.89
CA MET A 43 3.33 10.29 -5.40
C MET A 43 2.00 9.65 -5.00
N ASP A 44 1.38 8.98 -5.95
CA ASP A 44 0.26 8.07 -5.63
C ASP A 44 0.82 6.86 -4.87
N PHE A 45 0.38 6.69 -3.62
CA PHE A 45 0.93 5.70 -2.70
C PHE A 45 -0.16 4.74 -2.25
N VAL A 46 -0.17 3.57 -2.88
CA VAL A 46 -1.21 2.55 -2.70
C VAL A 46 -0.85 1.71 -1.48
N LEU A 47 -1.47 2.00 -0.36
CA LEU A 47 -1.14 1.38 0.93
C LEU A 47 -2.21 0.44 1.48
N ASN A 48 -3.42 0.41 0.92
CA ASN A 48 -4.45 -0.52 1.38
C ASN A 48 -4.09 -1.98 1.10
N HIS A 49 -3.48 -2.25 -0.04
CA HIS A 49 -3.18 -3.59 -0.54
C HIS A 49 -1.85 -3.60 -1.31
N SER A 50 -1.33 -4.77 -1.60
CA SER A 50 -0.27 -4.97 -2.60
C SER A 50 -0.80 -5.76 -3.78
N SER A 51 0.03 -5.95 -4.82
CA SER A 51 -0.22 -7.01 -5.80
C SER A 51 -0.08 -8.40 -5.17
N ASP A 52 -0.81 -9.39 -5.70
CA ASP A 52 -0.56 -10.80 -5.44
C ASP A 52 0.82 -11.25 -5.99
N GLN A 53 1.42 -10.43 -6.86
CA GLN A 53 2.76 -10.63 -7.39
C GLN A 53 3.87 -10.04 -6.50
N HIS A 54 3.51 -9.30 -5.44
CA HIS A 54 4.48 -8.80 -4.48
C HIS A 54 5.19 -9.94 -3.75
N GLN A 55 6.52 -9.81 -3.55
CA GLN A 55 7.32 -10.87 -2.91
C GLN A 55 6.78 -11.27 -1.54
N TRP A 56 6.36 -10.30 -0.73
CA TRP A 56 5.76 -10.58 0.58
C TRP A 56 4.54 -11.50 0.47
N PHE A 57 3.64 -11.23 -0.49
CA PHE A 57 2.43 -12.04 -0.64
C PHE A 57 2.73 -13.45 -1.15
N LYS A 58 3.64 -13.57 -2.13
CA LYS A 58 4.06 -14.89 -2.65
C LYS A 58 4.61 -15.79 -1.54
N GLU A 59 5.47 -15.24 -0.69
CA GLU A 59 6.03 -15.98 0.43
C GLU A 59 4.97 -16.28 1.50
N ALA A 60 4.16 -15.29 1.88
CA ALA A 60 3.08 -15.44 2.85
C ALA A 60 2.04 -16.48 2.44
N LYS A 61 1.70 -16.55 1.14
CA LYS A 61 0.75 -17.52 0.59
C LYS A 61 1.31 -18.94 0.54
N LYS A 62 2.62 -19.06 0.23
CA LYS A 62 3.30 -20.35 0.08
C LYS A 62 3.59 -21.00 1.44
N ASP A 63 3.97 -20.23 2.44
CA ASP A 63 4.39 -20.71 3.74
C ASP A 63 3.73 -19.92 4.88
N LYS A 64 2.91 -20.61 5.68
CA LYS A 64 2.24 -20.02 6.85
C LYS A 64 3.21 -19.57 7.96
N SER A 65 4.46 -20.07 7.96
CA SER A 65 5.52 -19.66 8.87
C SER A 65 6.37 -18.48 8.34
N SER A 66 6.07 -18.00 7.14
CA SER A 66 6.76 -16.87 6.53
C SER A 66 6.73 -15.64 7.44
N PRO A 67 7.84 -14.87 7.56
CA PRO A 67 7.88 -13.61 8.30
C PRO A 67 6.91 -12.57 7.74
N TYR A 68 6.43 -12.75 6.51
CA TYR A 68 5.46 -11.88 5.85
C TYR A 68 4.02 -12.36 6.02
N ARG A 69 3.78 -13.50 6.70
CA ARG A 69 2.42 -14.03 6.86
C ARG A 69 1.47 -12.99 7.41
N ASP A 70 1.83 -12.37 8.50
CA ASP A 70 1.01 -11.41 9.22
C ASP A 70 1.02 -9.99 8.59
N TYR A 71 1.68 -9.82 7.42
CA TYR A 71 1.57 -8.59 6.64
C TYR A 71 0.23 -8.49 5.90
N TYR A 72 -0.50 -9.60 5.81
CA TYR A 72 -1.79 -9.72 5.14
C TYR A 72 -2.86 -10.21 6.09
N VAL A 73 -4.12 -9.99 5.72
CA VAL A 73 -5.28 -10.45 6.50
C VAL A 73 -5.70 -11.83 6.00
N TRP A 74 -5.60 -12.84 6.88
CA TRP A 74 -5.97 -14.22 6.59
C TRP A 74 -7.20 -14.60 7.40
N ALA A 75 -8.09 -15.39 6.79
CA ALA A 75 -9.28 -15.88 7.48
C ALA A 75 -8.91 -16.83 8.62
N ASP A 76 -9.57 -16.65 9.75
CA ASP A 76 -9.59 -17.58 10.86
C ASP A 76 -10.91 -18.37 10.91
N GLU A 77 -11.12 -19.15 11.97
CA GLU A 77 -12.32 -19.98 12.13
C GLU A 77 -13.59 -19.17 12.45
N PHE A 78 -13.47 -17.91 12.84
CA PHE A 78 -14.57 -17.03 13.20
C PHE A 78 -15.02 -16.15 12.04
N ASP A 79 -14.23 -16.07 10.96
CA ASP A 79 -14.55 -15.23 9.82
C ASP A 79 -15.68 -15.80 8.96
N ASN A 80 -16.64 -14.94 8.63
CA ASN A 80 -17.62 -15.26 7.61
C ASN A 80 -17.02 -15.10 6.20
N VAL A 81 -16.36 -16.15 5.73
CA VAL A 81 -15.70 -16.16 4.41
C VAL A 81 -16.65 -16.11 3.21
N LEU A 82 -17.97 -16.10 3.45
CA LEU A 82 -19.01 -15.88 2.45
C LEU A 82 -19.54 -14.44 2.46
N ALA A 83 -19.07 -13.61 3.41
CA ALA A 83 -19.44 -12.21 3.44
C ALA A 83 -19.04 -11.48 2.14
N SER A 84 -19.89 -10.55 1.73
CA SER A 84 -19.62 -9.64 0.62
C SER A 84 -19.13 -8.29 1.15
N GLY A 85 -18.36 -7.57 0.34
CA GLY A 85 -18.01 -6.18 0.62
C GLY A 85 -19.14 -5.19 0.28
N ASP A 86 -18.87 -3.91 0.44
CA ASP A 86 -19.83 -2.80 0.30
C ASP A 86 -20.51 -2.76 -1.07
N TRP A 87 -19.87 -3.28 -2.11
CA TRP A 87 -20.42 -3.35 -3.49
C TRP A 87 -20.93 -4.75 -3.86
N SER A 88 -21.24 -5.58 -2.87
CA SER A 88 -21.64 -6.99 -3.05
C SER A 88 -20.55 -7.86 -3.71
N GLN A 89 -19.31 -7.40 -3.75
CA GLN A 89 -18.17 -8.15 -4.26
C GLN A 89 -17.68 -9.19 -3.26
N LYS A 90 -17.05 -10.24 -3.79
CA LYS A 90 -16.33 -11.22 -2.97
C LYS A 90 -15.09 -10.56 -2.37
N VAL A 91 -14.86 -10.75 -1.07
CA VAL A 91 -13.72 -10.17 -0.35
C VAL A 91 -12.77 -11.22 0.24
N TRP A 92 -13.18 -12.48 0.33
CA TRP A 92 -12.34 -13.59 0.75
C TRP A 92 -11.94 -14.47 -0.43
N HIS A 93 -10.65 -14.54 -0.72
CA HIS A 93 -10.07 -15.19 -1.90
C HIS A 93 -9.15 -16.34 -1.51
N GLY A 94 -8.68 -17.11 -2.50
CA GLY A 94 -7.75 -18.23 -2.31
C GLY A 94 -8.43 -19.54 -1.90
N GLU A 95 -7.61 -20.52 -1.52
CA GLU A 95 -8.01 -21.88 -1.19
C GLU A 95 -8.77 -21.96 0.15
N PRO A 96 -9.65 -22.96 0.37
CA PRO A 96 -10.48 -23.05 1.56
C PRO A 96 -9.74 -22.95 2.91
N LYS A 97 -8.51 -23.46 2.97
CA LYS A 97 -7.68 -23.45 4.20
C LYS A 97 -6.62 -22.35 4.21
N ASN A 98 -6.66 -21.46 3.24
CA ASN A 98 -5.68 -20.41 3.06
C ASN A 98 -6.30 -19.17 2.41
N LYS A 99 -7.47 -18.75 2.92
CA LYS A 99 -8.18 -17.58 2.43
C LYS A 99 -7.56 -16.31 2.97
N TYR A 100 -7.46 -15.31 2.10
CA TYR A 100 -6.99 -13.97 2.41
C TYR A 100 -8.04 -12.92 2.05
N PHE A 101 -7.99 -11.81 2.72
CA PHE A 101 -8.88 -10.69 2.46
C PHE A 101 -8.30 -9.82 1.33
N GLY A 102 -9.17 -9.35 0.44
CA GLY A 102 -8.89 -8.41 -0.63
C GLY A 102 -10.16 -7.69 -0.98
N ILE A 103 -10.30 -6.45 -0.45
CA ILE A 103 -11.57 -5.69 -0.58
C ILE A 103 -11.93 -5.42 -2.03
N PHE A 104 -10.94 -5.20 -2.89
CA PHE A 104 -11.16 -4.88 -4.29
C PHE A 104 -11.29 -6.11 -5.17
N TRP A 105 -10.32 -7.02 -5.14
CA TRP A 105 -10.35 -8.28 -5.88
C TRP A 105 -9.17 -9.20 -5.47
N GLU A 106 -9.15 -10.43 -6.01
CA GLU A 106 -8.18 -11.47 -5.63
C GLU A 106 -6.70 -11.11 -5.88
N GLY A 107 -6.42 -10.26 -6.87
CA GLY A 107 -5.06 -9.82 -7.21
C GLY A 107 -4.54 -8.68 -6.33
N MET A 108 -5.37 -8.17 -5.41
CA MET A 108 -5.04 -7.08 -4.50
C MET A 108 -5.27 -7.49 -3.03
N PRO A 109 -4.40 -8.36 -2.45
CA PRO A 109 -4.50 -8.75 -1.05
C PRO A 109 -4.28 -7.57 -0.12
N ASP A 110 -5.19 -7.38 0.84
CA ASP A 110 -5.16 -6.27 1.80
C ASP A 110 -4.04 -6.45 2.83
N LEU A 111 -3.37 -5.34 3.13
CA LEU A 111 -2.29 -5.25 4.10
C LEU A 111 -2.84 -5.14 5.52
N ASN A 112 -2.21 -5.83 6.48
CA ASN A 112 -2.63 -5.89 7.87
C ASN A 112 -1.98 -4.79 8.72
N TYR A 113 -2.64 -3.65 8.84
CA TYR A 113 -2.14 -2.51 9.63
C TYR A 113 -2.18 -2.70 11.15
N ARG A 114 -2.67 -3.84 11.64
CA ARG A 114 -2.51 -4.22 13.05
C ARG A 114 -1.11 -4.75 13.34
N ASN A 115 -0.35 -5.11 12.29
CA ASN A 115 1.03 -5.58 12.41
C ASN A 115 2.02 -4.40 12.47
N PRO A 116 2.77 -4.21 13.58
CA PRO A 116 3.73 -3.12 13.72
C PRO A 116 4.94 -3.24 12.78
N LYS A 117 5.32 -4.45 12.36
CA LYS A 117 6.42 -4.65 11.40
C LYS A 117 6.02 -4.11 10.03
N LEU A 118 4.79 -4.40 9.57
CA LEU A 118 4.27 -3.83 8.34
C LEU A 118 4.26 -2.30 8.40
N ARG A 119 3.73 -1.71 9.48
CA ARG A 119 3.73 -0.25 9.64
C ARG A 119 5.13 0.36 9.50
N ASN A 120 6.14 -0.29 10.05
CA ASN A 120 7.52 0.16 9.93
C ASN A 120 8.04 0.05 8.49
N GLU A 121 7.72 -1.03 7.77
CA GLU A 121 8.08 -1.16 6.35
C GLU A 121 7.44 -0.06 5.49
N ILE A 122 6.17 0.25 5.72
CA ILE A 122 5.49 1.35 5.02
C ILE A 122 6.17 2.70 5.31
N LYS A 123 6.56 2.95 6.55
CA LYS A 123 7.32 4.15 6.92
C LYS A 123 8.68 4.20 6.20
N ASN A 124 9.41 3.08 6.14
CA ASN A 124 10.69 2.99 5.43
C ASN A 124 10.52 3.27 3.92
N MET A 125 9.43 2.79 3.32
CA MET A 125 9.11 3.06 1.92
C MET A 125 8.80 4.54 1.69
N SER A 126 8.01 5.16 2.57
CA SER A 126 7.71 6.60 2.46
C SER A 126 8.98 7.44 2.60
N LYS A 127 9.86 7.07 3.54
CA LYS A 127 11.17 7.73 3.69
C LYS A 127 12.01 7.62 2.42
N PHE A 128 12.07 6.44 1.79
CA PHE A 128 12.80 6.23 0.55
C PHE A 128 12.38 7.24 -0.55
N TRP A 129 11.07 7.45 -0.74
CA TRP A 129 10.57 8.40 -1.73
C TRP A 129 10.79 9.86 -1.33
N LEU A 130 10.64 10.19 -0.05
CA LEU A 130 10.94 11.54 0.45
C LEU A 130 12.42 11.88 0.31
N ASP A 131 13.32 10.91 0.53
CA ASP A 131 14.77 11.09 0.33
C ASP A 131 15.12 11.31 -1.17
N LEU A 132 14.32 10.78 -2.08
CA LEU A 132 14.41 11.05 -3.53
C LEU A 132 13.80 12.41 -3.93
N GLY A 133 13.22 13.14 -2.99
CA GLY A 133 12.74 14.50 -3.20
C GLY A 133 11.24 14.64 -3.48
N VAL A 134 10.45 13.57 -3.34
CA VAL A 134 8.99 13.63 -3.45
C VAL A 134 8.43 14.59 -2.40
N ASP A 135 7.52 15.48 -2.80
CA ASP A 135 6.95 16.52 -1.94
C ASP A 135 5.75 16.05 -1.11
N GLY A 136 5.34 14.80 -1.27
CA GLY A 136 4.23 14.23 -0.51
C GLY A 136 3.57 13.03 -1.17
N PHE A 137 2.37 12.67 -0.68
CA PHE A 137 1.67 11.47 -1.10
C PHE A 137 0.16 11.71 -1.30
N ARG A 138 -0.38 11.11 -2.34
CA ARG A 138 -1.80 10.84 -2.46
C ARG A 138 -2.01 9.38 -2.00
N LEU A 139 -2.86 9.18 -1.02
CA LEU A 139 -3.12 7.88 -0.39
C LEU A 139 -4.38 7.28 -1.01
N ASP A 140 -4.17 6.25 -1.83
CA ASP A 140 -5.24 5.50 -2.48
C ASP A 140 -6.10 4.76 -1.46
N ALA A 141 -7.42 4.74 -1.67
CA ALA A 141 -8.39 3.96 -0.89
C ALA A 141 -8.22 4.09 0.63
N SER A 142 -7.92 5.30 1.13
CA SER A 142 -7.43 5.53 2.49
C SER A 142 -8.42 5.15 3.60
N LYS A 143 -9.72 5.00 3.31
CA LYS A 143 -10.73 4.56 4.29
C LYS A 143 -10.74 3.04 4.53
N TYR A 144 -10.16 2.25 3.61
CA TYR A 144 -10.24 0.78 3.64
C TYR A 144 -9.06 0.09 4.35
N ILE A 145 -8.20 0.85 5.03
CA ILE A 145 -6.99 0.36 5.72
C ILE A 145 -7.28 -0.72 6.77
N ASP A 146 -8.35 -0.57 7.51
CA ASP A 146 -8.85 -1.55 8.49
C ASP A 146 -10.37 -1.36 8.64
N PRO A 147 -11.16 -2.43 8.78
CA PRO A 147 -12.60 -2.32 9.05
C PRO A 147 -12.92 -1.54 10.33
N ASN A 148 -11.99 -1.48 11.28
CA ASN A 148 -12.11 -0.66 12.47
C ASN A 148 -11.57 0.76 12.19
N ASN A 149 -12.46 1.73 12.15
CA ASN A 149 -12.12 3.13 11.90
C ASN A 149 -11.11 3.70 12.90
N GLU A 150 -11.10 3.24 14.14
CA GLU A 150 -10.11 3.67 15.13
C GLU A 150 -8.69 3.25 14.73
N VAL A 151 -8.51 2.01 14.27
CA VAL A 151 -7.22 1.51 13.75
C VAL A 151 -6.78 2.34 12.55
N THR A 152 -7.70 2.61 11.62
CA THR A 152 -7.44 3.45 10.44
C THR A 152 -7.01 4.86 10.83
N HIS A 153 -7.73 5.52 11.74
CA HIS A 153 -7.40 6.88 12.20
C HIS A 153 -6.07 6.94 12.95
N LEU A 154 -5.80 5.98 13.84
CA LEU A 154 -4.53 5.91 14.56
C LEU A 154 -3.36 5.69 13.62
N TRP A 155 -3.53 4.83 12.60
CA TRP A 155 -2.51 4.63 11.59
C TRP A 155 -2.22 5.92 10.81
N TRP A 156 -3.23 6.59 10.28
CA TRP A 156 -3.01 7.80 9.49
C TRP A 156 -2.41 8.94 10.31
N LYS A 157 -2.77 9.05 11.58
CA LYS A 157 -2.14 10.02 12.50
C LYS A 157 -0.66 9.70 12.70
N ASP A 158 -0.32 8.44 12.91
CA ASP A 158 1.07 7.98 13.09
C ASP A 158 1.88 8.16 11.80
N PHE A 159 1.33 7.77 10.64
CA PHE A 159 1.95 7.95 9.35
C PHE A 159 2.20 9.42 9.01
N ASN A 160 1.19 10.27 9.19
CA ASN A 160 1.33 11.71 8.97
C ASN A 160 2.41 12.32 9.88
N SER A 161 2.42 11.97 11.16
CA SER A 161 3.45 12.44 12.10
C SER A 161 4.85 12.02 11.66
N TYR A 162 5.01 10.78 11.20
CA TYR A 162 6.28 10.28 10.69
C TYR A 162 6.75 11.02 9.44
N VAL A 163 5.88 11.17 8.44
CA VAL A 163 6.19 11.89 7.20
C VAL A 163 6.58 13.34 7.49
N LYS A 164 5.82 14.02 8.37
CA LYS A 164 6.11 15.40 8.79
C LYS A 164 7.39 15.53 9.59
N SER A 165 7.83 14.50 10.28
CA SER A 165 9.13 14.49 10.97
C SER A 165 10.33 14.47 10.02
N ILE A 166 10.14 13.93 8.80
CA ILE A 166 11.16 13.91 7.74
C ILE A 166 11.10 15.20 6.92
N ASN A 167 9.92 15.59 6.49
CA ASN A 167 9.66 16.81 5.73
C ASN A 167 8.38 17.47 6.25
N LYS A 168 8.52 18.55 7.03
CA LYS A 168 7.39 19.29 7.63
C LYS A 168 6.42 19.85 6.59
N ASP A 169 6.91 20.13 5.38
CA ASP A 169 6.16 20.74 4.28
C ASP A 169 5.55 19.68 3.33
N ALA A 170 5.78 18.37 3.58
CA ALA A 170 5.22 17.30 2.76
C ALA A 170 3.70 17.39 2.73
N PHE A 171 3.11 17.31 1.54
CA PHE A 171 1.66 17.30 1.35
C PHE A 171 1.12 15.87 1.39
N ILE A 172 0.07 15.64 2.17
CA ILE A 172 -0.60 14.33 2.24
C ILE A 172 -2.09 14.54 2.02
N VAL A 173 -2.65 13.79 1.09
CA VAL A 173 -4.08 13.77 0.79
C VAL A 173 -4.58 12.34 0.66
N GLY A 174 -5.66 12.00 1.34
CA GLY A 174 -6.32 10.70 1.21
C GLY A 174 -7.42 10.76 0.15
N GLU A 175 -7.51 9.72 -0.67
CA GLU A 175 -8.68 9.50 -1.51
C GLU A 175 -9.76 8.83 -0.67
N ASN A 176 -10.89 9.51 -0.53
CA ASN A 176 -12.11 8.99 0.07
C ASN A 176 -13.30 9.31 -0.84
N TRP A 177 -14.15 8.35 -1.02
CA TRP A 177 -15.46 8.49 -1.66
C TRP A 177 -16.53 7.84 -0.79
N ASP A 178 -17.76 8.35 -0.88
CA ASP A 178 -18.94 7.86 -0.17
C ASP A 178 -19.68 6.80 -1.01
#